data_c94bfffe6bec8db64652f1c41dc65b9f
#
_entry.id   c94bfffe6bec8db64652f1c41dc65b9f
#
_cell.length_a   1.000
_cell.length_b   1.000
_cell.length_c   1.000
_cell.angle_alpha   90.00
_cell.angle_beta   90.00
_cell.angle_gamma   90.00
#
_symmetry.space_group_name_H-M   'P 1'
#
loop_
_entity.id
_entity.type
_entity.pdbx_description
1 polymer ?
#
loop_
_entity_poly.entity_id
_entity_poly.type
_entity_poly.pdbx_seq_one_letter_code
_entity_poly.pdbx_strand_id
1 'polypeptide(L)'
;RSDVTRPLPQACITAMHKAVDEMSKAETFHGYGPEQGYDFLIEAILKNDFASRGISLSPTEIFINDGAKSDTGNIGEVLRWDNSMGVTDPIYPVYIDSNVMCGRSGELGEDGKWSNVTYLPCTAENHFIPQIPDRRIDIIYLCYPNNPTGTTLTKAELKKWVDYALANDTLIFFDAAYEAYIREDDVPHSIYEIKGAKRCAIEFRSFSKTAGFTGVRCGYTVVPKELTAATLDGERVSVNKLWNRRQCTKFNGTSYITQRGAEAIYTAEGKAQVKATIDYYMENARIMREGLQSAGFKVYGGVNAPYIWLKTPDNTRSEEHTSEL
;
A
#
# COMPACT_ATOMS: atom_id res chain seq x y z
N ARG A 1 5.95 -4.61 -16.16
CA ARG A 1 4.75 -4.25 -15.36
C ARG A 1 4.48 -5.32 -14.32
N SER A 2 4.30 -4.93 -13.06
CA SER A 2 3.87 -5.82 -11.96
C SER A 2 2.37 -6.10 -12.10
N ASP A 3 1.98 -6.93 -13.05
CA ASP A 3 0.57 -7.33 -13.21
C ASP A 3 0.34 -8.75 -12.73
N VAL A 4 -0.90 -9.04 -12.36
CA VAL A 4 -1.34 -10.38 -12.01
C VAL A 4 -1.65 -11.17 -13.29
N THR A 5 -1.43 -12.47 -13.25
CA THR A 5 -1.62 -13.38 -14.41
C THR A 5 -2.80 -14.33 -14.22
N ARG A 6 -3.31 -14.45 -13.00
CA ARG A 6 -4.46 -15.30 -12.69
C ARG A 6 -5.76 -14.50 -12.80
N PRO A 7 -6.85 -15.12 -13.22
CA PRO A 7 -8.17 -14.48 -13.27
C PRO A 7 -8.66 -14.12 -11.87
N LEU A 8 -9.69 -13.28 -11.83
CA LEU A 8 -10.42 -12.95 -10.60
C LEU A 8 -11.00 -14.22 -9.93
N PRO A 9 -11.09 -14.25 -8.59
CA PRO A 9 -11.81 -15.31 -7.89
C PRO A 9 -13.25 -15.45 -8.39
N GLN A 10 -13.73 -16.68 -8.56
CA GLN A 10 -15.10 -16.93 -9.04
C GLN A 10 -16.15 -16.31 -8.10
N ALA A 11 -15.90 -16.30 -6.79
CA ALA A 11 -16.77 -15.63 -5.83
C ALA A 11 -16.97 -14.13 -6.16
N CYS A 12 -15.90 -13.45 -6.57
CA CYS A 12 -15.95 -12.03 -6.99
C CYS A 12 -16.76 -11.85 -8.27
N ILE A 13 -16.56 -12.71 -9.26
CA ILE A 13 -17.31 -12.69 -10.53
C ILE A 13 -18.79 -12.88 -10.27
N THR A 14 -19.17 -13.88 -9.48
CA THR A 14 -20.55 -14.17 -9.12
C THR A 14 -21.22 -12.99 -8.40
N ALA A 15 -20.51 -12.36 -7.45
CA ALA A 15 -21.01 -11.19 -6.73
C ALA A 15 -21.19 -9.97 -7.64
N MET A 16 -20.26 -9.73 -8.57
CA MET A 16 -20.38 -8.63 -9.54
C MET A 16 -21.54 -8.85 -10.51
N HIS A 17 -21.76 -10.06 -11.02
CA HIS A 17 -22.91 -10.37 -11.86
C HIS A 17 -24.23 -10.10 -11.13
N LYS A 18 -24.36 -10.56 -9.87
CA LYS A 18 -25.53 -10.26 -9.04
C LYS A 18 -25.73 -8.76 -8.88
N ALA A 19 -24.68 -8.02 -8.61
CA ALA A 19 -24.75 -6.55 -8.48
C ALA A 19 -25.19 -5.86 -9.77
N VAL A 20 -24.74 -6.35 -10.94
CA VAL A 20 -25.23 -5.85 -12.25
C VAL A 20 -26.73 -6.10 -12.41
N ASP A 21 -27.20 -7.29 -12.07
CA ASP A 21 -28.64 -7.62 -12.13
C ASP A 21 -29.49 -6.73 -11.19
N GLU A 22 -28.95 -6.41 -10.00
CA GLU A 22 -29.58 -5.48 -9.06
C GLU A 22 -29.70 -4.07 -9.65
N MET A 23 -28.70 -3.59 -10.41
CA MET A 23 -28.73 -2.29 -11.08
C MET A 23 -29.80 -2.17 -12.17
N SER A 24 -30.32 -3.27 -12.66
CA SER A 24 -31.36 -3.30 -13.70
C SER A 24 -32.80 -3.09 -13.19
N LYS A 25 -33.00 -3.09 -11.88
CA LYS A 25 -34.34 -3.03 -11.25
C LYS A 25 -34.47 -1.75 -10.43
N ALA A 26 -35.63 -1.09 -10.55
CA ALA A 26 -35.88 0.16 -9.83
C ALA A 26 -35.76 0.02 -8.31
N GLU A 27 -36.15 -1.13 -7.75
CA GLU A 27 -36.15 -1.40 -6.31
C GLU A 27 -34.73 -1.61 -5.73
N THR A 28 -33.79 -2.01 -6.57
CA THR A 28 -32.42 -2.36 -6.15
C THR A 28 -31.35 -1.55 -6.87
N PHE A 29 -31.75 -0.55 -7.63
CA PHE A 29 -30.83 0.36 -8.30
C PHE A 29 -30.03 1.21 -7.30
N HIS A 30 -28.74 1.34 -7.55
CA HIS A 30 -27.83 2.20 -6.80
C HIS A 30 -27.32 3.35 -7.69
N GLY A 31 -27.67 4.59 -7.34
CA GLY A 31 -27.09 5.80 -7.93
C GLY A 31 -25.71 6.13 -7.30
N TYR A 32 -25.48 7.42 -7.02
CA TYR A 32 -24.30 7.83 -6.26
C TYR A 32 -24.30 7.15 -4.90
N GLY A 33 -23.24 6.38 -4.64
CA GLY A 33 -23.00 5.78 -3.33
C GLY A 33 -22.36 6.75 -2.35
N PRO A 34 -22.12 6.30 -1.10
CA PRO A 34 -21.31 7.05 -0.14
C PRO A 34 -19.88 7.23 -0.69
N GLU A 35 -19.35 8.45 -0.69
CA GLU A 35 -18.00 8.75 -1.19
C GLU A 35 -16.91 7.99 -0.42
N GLN A 36 -17.16 7.68 0.85
CA GLN A 36 -16.26 6.90 1.71
C GLN A 36 -16.28 5.40 1.38
N GLY A 37 -17.36 4.91 0.76
CA GLY A 37 -17.59 3.49 0.46
C GLY A 37 -18.84 2.95 1.16
N TYR A 38 -19.31 1.80 0.70
CA TYR A 38 -20.48 1.13 1.27
C TYR A 38 -20.14 0.41 2.58
N ASP A 39 -21.07 0.44 3.53
CA ASP A 39 -20.92 -0.16 4.85
C ASP A 39 -20.61 -1.65 4.77
N PHE A 40 -21.23 -2.39 3.84
CA PHE A 40 -21.00 -3.84 3.69
C PHE A 40 -19.52 -4.18 3.47
N LEU A 41 -18.79 -3.37 2.66
CA LEU A 41 -17.38 -3.59 2.41
C LEU A 41 -16.52 -3.08 3.57
N ILE A 42 -16.83 -1.90 4.11
CA ILE A 42 -16.12 -1.32 5.25
C ILE A 42 -16.18 -2.26 6.46
N GLU A 43 -17.35 -2.82 6.78
CA GLU A 43 -17.52 -3.78 7.88
C GLU A 43 -16.74 -5.08 7.65
N ALA A 44 -16.76 -5.59 6.41
CA ALA A 44 -15.98 -6.77 6.04
C ALA A 44 -14.48 -6.55 6.21
N ILE A 45 -13.96 -5.40 5.80
CA ILE A 45 -12.57 -4.98 5.99
C ILE A 45 -12.23 -4.88 7.49
N LEU A 46 -13.02 -4.15 8.25
CA LEU A 46 -12.80 -3.97 9.69
C LEU A 46 -12.72 -5.30 10.42
N LYS A 47 -13.63 -6.21 10.12
CA LYS A 47 -13.71 -7.53 10.74
C LYS A 47 -12.52 -8.42 10.38
N ASN A 48 -12.19 -8.50 9.09
CA ASN A 48 -11.26 -9.50 8.59
C ASN A 48 -9.81 -9.03 8.57
N ASP A 49 -9.56 -7.76 8.24
CA ASP A 49 -8.19 -7.25 8.06
C ASP A 49 -7.63 -6.64 9.36
N PHE A 50 -8.49 -6.16 10.26
CA PHE A 50 -8.06 -5.44 11.46
C PHE A 50 -8.50 -6.10 12.77
N ALA A 51 -9.79 -6.32 13.00
CA ALA A 51 -10.28 -6.88 14.27
C ALA A 51 -9.74 -8.29 14.51
N SER A 52 -9.58 -9.10 13.46
CA SER A 52 -8.95 -10.43 13.52
C SER A 52 -7.50 -10.41 14.01
N ARG A 53 -6.84 -9.24 13.97
CA ARG A 53 -5.46 -8.98 14.42
C ARG A 53 -5.41 -8.15 15.71
N GLY A 54 -6.54 -7.97 16.37
CA GLY A 54 -6.62 -7.16 17.60
C GLY A 54 -6.54 -5.65 17.38
N ILE A 55 -6.70 -5.17 16.14
CA ILE A 55 -6.68 -3.74 15.79
C ILE A 55 -8.12 -3.24 15.78
N SER A 56 -8.40 -2.24 16.63
CA SER A 56 -9.71 -1.58 16.69
C SER A 56 -9.70 -0.31 15.83
N LEU A 57 -10.55 -0.26 14.82
CA LEU A 57 -10.81 0.91 13.97
C LEU A 57 -12.33 1.13 13.87
N SER A 58 -12.74 2.36 13.62
CA SER A 58 -14.14 2.69 13.33
C SER A 58 -14.40 2.77 11.82
N PRO A 59 -15.64 2.61 11.36
CA PRO A 59 -15.98 2.71 9.93
C PRO A 59 -15.52 4.01 9.27
N THR A 60 -15.53 5.13 10.00
CA THR A 60 -15.13 6.45 9.49
C THR A 60 -13.61 6.62 9.34
N GLU A 61 -12.82 5.60 9.66
CA GLU A 61 -11.36 5.58 9.44
C GLU A 61 -10.98 4.82 8.16
N ILE A 62 -11.95 4.14 7.51
CA ILE A 62 -11.76 3.38 6.27
C ILE A 62 -12.34 4.17 5.10
N PHE A 63 -11.55 4.35 4.04
CA PHE A 63 -11.95 5.05 2.82
C PHE A 63 -11.72 4.14 1.62
N ILE A 64 -12.81 3.67 0.99
CA ILE A 64 -12.74 2.84 -0.22
C ILE A 64 -12.32 3.70 -1.41
N ASN A 65 -11.43 3.17 -2.23
CA ASN A 65 -10.88 3.86 -3.40
C ASN A 65 -10.77 2.94 -4.63
N ASP A 66 -10.32 3.49 -5.74
CA ASP A 66 -10.12 2.77 -7.01
C ASP A 66 -8.75 2.08 -7.13
N GLY A 67 -8.15 1.79 -5.99
CA GLY A 67 -6.81 1.19 -5.85
C GLY A 67 -5.83 2.14 -5.15
N ALA A 68 -4.87 1.59 -4.42
CA ALA A 68 -3.95 2.34 -3.57
C ALA A 68 -3.19 3.46 -4.31
N LYS A 69 -2.92 3.29 -5.62
CA LYS A 69 -2.13 4.25 -6.39
C LYS A 69 -2.72 5.66 -6.39
N SER A 70 -4.04 5.80 -6.59
CA SER A 70 -4.69 7.12 -6.62
C SER A 70 -4.58 7.80 -5.27
N ASP A 71 -4.84 7.09 -4.19
CA ASP A 71 -4.78 7.69 -2.85
C ASP A 71 -3.34 7.99 -2.40
N THR A 72 -2.36 7.14 -2.74
CA THR A 72 -0.94 7.45 -2.45
C THR A 72 -0.45 8.71 -3.16
N GLY A 73 -0.99 9.01 -4.34
CA GLY A 73 -0.73 10.26 -5.06
C GLY A 73 -1.53 11.43 -4.50
N ASN A 74 -2.81 11.22 -4.22
CA ASN A 74 -3.74 12.27 -3.84
C ASN A 74 -3.60 12.75 -2.39
N ILE A 75 -3.10 11.90 -1.48
CA ILE A 75 -2.97 12.23 -0.06
C ILE A 75 -2.08 13.46 0.17
N GLY A 76 -1.13 13.69 -0.69
CA GLY A 76 -0.28 14.87 -0.66
C GLY A 76 -1.01 16.21 -0.79
N GLU A 77 -2.25 16.21 -1.32
CA GLU A 77 -3.05 17.44 -1.46
C GLU A 77 -3.55 18.02 -0.13
N VAL A 78 -3.57 17.21 0.95
CA VAL A 78 -3.94 17.69 2.29
C VAL A 78 -2.74 18.20 3.09
N LEU A 79 -1.55 18.15 2.50
CA LEU A 79 -0.29 18.52 3.12
C LEU A 79 0.31 19.73 2.41
N ARG A 80 1.20 20.42 3.09
CA ARG A 80 1.92 21.56 2.53
C ARG A 80 2.90 21.12 1.44
N TRP A 81 3.05 21.98 0.43
CA TRP A 81 3.98 21.76 -0.69
C TRP A 81 5.46 21.81 -0.27
N ASP A 82 5.79 22.47 0.86
CA ASP A 82 7.15 22.63 1.37
C ASP A 82 7.56 21.58 2.42
N ASN A 83 6.69 20.58 2.71
CA ASN A 83 7.06 19.47 3.57
C ASN A 83 8.23 18.67 2.98
N SER A 84 9.21 18.35 3.81
CA SER A 84 10.29 17.44 3.46
C SER A 84 9.77 16.00 3.36
N MET A 85 10.34 15.23 2.44
CA MET A 85 9.93 13.84 2.26
C MET A 85 11.12 12.89 2.22
N GLY A 86 10.89 11.66 2.69
CA GLY A 86 11.82 10.55 2.62
C GLY A 86 11.21 9.33 1.96
N VAL A 87 12.03 8.61 1.22
CA VAL A 87 11.67 7.35 0.56
C VAL A 87 12.79 6.34 0.76
N THR A 88 12.44 5.07 0.83
CA THR A 88 13.44 4.01 0.69
C THR A 88 13.98 3.98 -0.74
N ASP A 89 15.21 3.51 -0.93
CA ASP A 89 15.83 3.41 -2.25
C ASP A 89 16.46 2.01 -2.41
N PRO A 90 15.96 1.16 -3.32
CA PRO A 90 14.89 1.40 -4.32
C PRO A 90 13.47 1.43 -3.74
N ILE A 91 12.57 2.09 -4.45
CA ILE A 91 11.16 2.27 -4.07
C ILE A 91 10.25 2.29 -5.31
N TYR A 92 8.95 2.12 -5.09
CA TYR A 92 7.94 2.31 -6.11
C TYR A 92 7.91 3.77 -6.59
N PRO A 93 8.17 4.06 -7.89
CA PRO A 93 8.44 5.41 -8.38
C PRO A 93 7.31 6.42 -8.16
N VAL A 94 6.08 5.94 -8.08
CA VAL A 94 4.87 6.79 -7.94
C VAL A 94 4.94 7.71 -6.71
N TYR A 95 5.61 7.32 -5.65
CA TYR A 95 5.73 8.18 -4.46
C TYR A 95 6.58 9.43 -4.74
N ILE A 96 7.64 9.29 -5.52
CA ILE A 96 8.45 10.44 -5.97
C ILE A 96 7.66 11.24 -7.00
N ASP A 97 7.15 10.60 -8.05
CA ASP A 97 6.47 11.26 -9.16
C ASP A 97 5.27 12.10 -8.70
N SER A 98 4.45 11.58 -7.78
CA SER A 98 3.31 12.31 -7.25
C SER A 98 3.73 13.56 -6.46
N ASN A 99 4.85 13.50 -5.75
CA ASN A 99 5.39 14.65 -5.02
C ASN A 99 6.07 15.67 -5.95
N VAL A 100 6.68 15.22 -7.06
CA VAL A 100 7.15 16.10 -8.13
C VAL A 100 5.97 16.88 -8.73
N MET A 101 4.87 16.20 -9.05
CA MET A 101 3.66 16.83 -9.57
C MET A 101 3.02 17.84 -8.60
N CYS A 102 3.17 17.62 -7.29
CA CYS A 102 2.74 18.57 -6.26
C CYS A 102 3.74 19.70 -5.98
N GLY A 103 4.89 19.75 -6.66
CA GLY A 103 5.93 20.74 -6.44
C GLY A 103 6.72 20.58 -5.13
N ARG A 104 6.66 19.40 -4.48
CA ARG A 104 7.27 19.15 -3.17
C ARG A 104 8.72 18.68 -3.26
N SER A 105 9.14 18.16 -4.40
CA SER A 105 10.40 17.44 -4.54
C SER A 105 11.65 18.34 -4.72
N GLY A 106 11.46 19.64 -4.90
CA GLY A 106 12.56 20.55 -5.22
C GLY A 106 13.04 20.43 -6.66
N GLU A 107 14.33 20.62 -6.91
CA GLU A 107 14.96 20.58 -8.22
C GLU A 107 15.62 19.22 -8.48
N LEU A 108 15.64 18.79 -9.74
CA LEU A 108 16.31 17.57 -10.16
C LEU A 108 17.82 17.85 -10.31
N GLY A 109 18.64 17.13 -9.56
CA GLY A 109 20.10 17.19 -9.65
C GLY A 109 20.67 16.42 -10.85
N GLU A 110 21.94 16.66 -11.16
CA GLU A 110 22.68 15.94 -12.22
C GLU A 110 22.83 14.43 -11.90
N ASP A 111 22.75 14.05 -10.65
CA ASP A 111 22.75 12.66 -10.17
C ASP A 111 21.41 11.95 -10.32
N GLY A 112 20.40 12.62 -10.89
CA GLY A 112 19.06 12.11 -11.07
C GLY A 112 18.21 12.10 -9.78
N LYS A 113 18.67 12.76 -8.71
CA LYS A 113 17.94 12.86 -7.44
C LYS A 113 17.30 14.22 -7.24
N TRP A 114 16.16 14.25 -6.58
CA TRP A 114 15.44 15.47 -6.26
C TRP A 114 15.97 16.08 -4.94
N SER A 115 16.20 17.36 -4.92
CA SER A 115 16.91 18.07 -3.84
C SER A 115 16.17 18.06 -2.49
N ASN A 116 14.83 18.00 -2.50
CA ASN A 116 14.00 17.95 -1.28
C ASN A 116 13.56 16.53 -0.90
N VAL A 117 14.11 15.50 -1.56
CA VAL A 117 13.83 14.10 -1.25
C VAL A 117 15.02 13.48 -0.53
N THR A 118 14.75 12.90 0.64
CA THR A 118 15.75 12.10 1.36
C THR A 118 15.62 10.64 0.90
N TYR A 119 16.66 10.16 0.24
CA TYR A 119 16.74 8.75 -0.17
C TYR A 119 17.36 7.93 0.97
N LEU A 120 16.68 6.89 1.40
CA LEU A 120 17.08 5.98 2.48
C LEU A 120 17.56 4.67 1.86
N PRO A 121 18.86 4.43 1.74
CA PRO A 121 19.39 3.26 1.03
C PRO A 121 18.93 1.95 1.65
N CYS A 122 18.45 1.04 0.79
CA CYS A 122 18.11 -0.34 1.13
C CYS A 122 18.91 -1.26 0.21
N THR A 123 20.05 -1.71 0.72
CA THR A 123 21.06 -2.48 -0.02
C THR A 123 21.31 -3.84 0.64
N ALA A 124 22.02 -4.71 -0.04
CA ALA A 124 22.42 -6.00 0.53
C ALA A 124 23.29 -5.85 1.78
N GLU A 125 24.10 -4.79 1.85
CA GLU A 125 25.02 -4.51 2.95
C GLU A 125 24.30 -4.14 4.24
N ASN A 126 23.12 -3.49 4.13
CA ASN A 126 22.28 -3.15 5.29
C ASN A 126 21.05 -4.09 5.41
N HIS A 127 21.08 -5.25 4.73
CA HIS A 127 19.98 -6.22 4.71
C HIS A 127 18.65 -5.65 4.26
N PHE A 128 18.66 -4.61 3.40
CA PHE A 128 17.49 -3.86 2.94
C PHE A 128 16.69 -3.18 4.07
N ILE A 129 17.34 -2.94 5.22
CA ILE A 129 16.74 -2.23 6.36
C ILE A 129 17.21 -0.78 6.32
N PRO A 130 16.34 0.19 6.00
CA PRO A 130 16.73 1.59 5.94
C PRO A 130 17.06 2.11 7.34
N GLN A 131 18.09 2.93 7.41
CA GLN A 131 18.49 3.58 8.66
C GLN A 131 17.52 4.70 9.03
N ILE A 132 17.23 4.81 10.31
CA ILE A 132 16.46 5.93 10.87
C ILE A 132 17.27 7.22 10.66
N PRO A 133 16.66 8.27 10.06
CA PRO A 133 17.33 9.56 9.87
C PRO A 133 17.71 10.21 11.20
N ASP A 134 18.82 10.94 11.22
CA ASP A 134 19.27 11.74 12.35
C ASP A 134 18.61 13.13 12.43
N ARG A 135 17.80 13.47 11.43
CA ARG A 135 17.06 14.72 11.30
C ARG A 135 15.57 14.47 11.12
N ARG A 136 14.76 15.48 11.39
CA ARG A 136 13.32 15.45 11.08
C ARG A 136 13.08 15.42 9.57
N ILE A 137 12.18 14.52 9.16
CA ILE A 137 11.57 14.47 7.83
C ILE A 137 10.06 14.50 8.05
N ASP A 138 9.33 15.37 7.34
CA ASP A 138 7.90 15.55 7.60
C ASP A 138 7.05 14.37 7.12
N ILE A 139 7.40 13.77 5.98
CA ILE A 139 6.66 12.66 5.35
C ILE A 139 7.65 11.55 4.99
N ILE A 140 7.34 10.31 5.38
CA ILE A 140 8.13 9.14 4.99
C ILE A 140 7.22 8.09 4.35
N TYR A 141 7.59 7.65 3.15
CA TYR A 141 6.95 6.53 2.47
C TYR A 141 7.66 5.23 2.82
N LEU A 142 6.91 4.28 3.34
CA LEU A 142 7.36 2.91 3.62
C LEU A 142 6.44 1.93 2.88
N CYS A 143 7.00 1.14 1.97
CA CYS A 143 6.27 0.10 1.24
C CYS A 143 6.75 -1.28 1.70
N TYR A 144 5.92 -2.00 2.45
CA TYR A 144 6.27 -3.33 2.94
C TYR A 144 5.08 -4.29 2.94
N PRO A 145 5.24 -5.49 2.34
CA PRO A 145 6.42 -5.96 1.59
C PRO A 145 6.80 -5.04 0.45
N ASN A 146 8.12 -4.85 0.24
CA ASN A 146 8.63 -3.82 -0.65
C ASN A 146 8.46 -4.18 -2.14
N ASN A 147 8.02 -3.22 -2.91
CA ASN A 147 8.14 -3.17 -4.35
C ASN A 147 9.27 -2.19 -4.71
N PRO A 148 10.42 -2.63 -5.29
CA PRO A 148 10.58 -3.86 -6.08
C PRO A 148 11.33 -5.03 -5.40
N THR A 149 11.90 -4.86 -4.22
CA THR A 149 12.87 -5.82 -3.65
C THR A 149 12.24 -7.10 -3.08
N GLY A 150 10.96 -7.05 -2.72
CA GLY A 150 10.27 -8.14 -2.02
C GLY A 150 10.71 -8.34 -0.56
N THR A 151 11.50 -7.41 -0.03
CA THR A 151 11.97 -7.43 1.37
C THR A 151 10.93 -6.87 2.33
N THR A 152 11.08 -7.16 3.62
CA THR A 152 10.15 -6.77 4.68
C THR A 152 10.88 -6.18 5.87
N LEU A 153 10.11 -5.57 6.77
CA LEU A 153 10.56 -5.20 8.11
C LEU A 153 9.85 -6.10 9.14
N THR A 154 10.56 -6.50 10.16
CA THR A 154 9.98 -7.13 11.35
C THR A 154 9.18 -6.11 12.18
N LYS A 155 8.35 -6.59 13.10
CA LYS A 155 7.65 -5.71 14.06
C LYS A 155 8.60 -4.82 14.85
N ALA A 156 9.77 -5.36 15.24
CA ALA A 156 10.79 -4.59 15.96
C ALA A 156 11.43 -3.48 15.12
N GLU A 157 11.66 -3.75 13.84
CA GLU A 157 12.21 -2.77 12.91
C GLU A 157 11.18 -1.69 12.57
N LEU A 158 9.94 -2.06 12.28
CA LEU A 158 8.86 -1.11 12.01
C LEU A 158 8.55 -0.24 13.23
N LYS A 159 8.70 -0.81 14.45
CA LYS A 159 8.55 -0.02 15.67
C LYS A 159 9.51 1.15 15.76
N LYS A 160 10.76 1.00 15.30
CA LYS A 160 11.73 2.11 15.27
C LYS A 160 11.24 3.28 14.42
N TRP A 161 10.57 2.99 13.30
CA TRP A 161 9.97 4.01 12.43
C TRP A 161 8.78 4.71 13.09
N VAL A 162 7.94 3.97 13.78
CA VAL A 162 6.82 4.54 14.53
C VAL A 162 7.34 5.40 15.69
N ASP A 163 8.34 4.94 16.44
CA ASP A 163 8.96 5.71 17.53
C ASP A 163 9.61 7.01 16.99
N TYR A 164 10.34 6.92 15.87
CA TYR A 164 10.91 8.09 15.19
C TYR A 164 9.80 9.08 14.77
N ALA A 165 8.74 8.59 14.15
CA ALA A 165 7.66 9.43 13.67
C ALA A 165 6.94 10.17 14.82
N LEU A 166 6.71 9.48 15.93
CA LEU A 166 6.11 10.10 17.13
C LEU A 166 7.02 11.14 17.79
N ALA A 167 8.33 10.89 17.80
CA ALA A 167 9.31 11.81 18.37
C ALA A 167 9.53 13.07 17.53
N ASN A 168 9.34 12.98 16.20
CA ASN A 168 9.65 14.05 15.25
C ASN A 168 8.41 14.71 14.62
N ASP A 169 7.20 14.33 15.03
CA ASP A 169 5.95 14.75 14.36
C ASP A 169 5.99 14.47 12.85
N THR A 170 6.47 13.29 12.48
CA THR A 170 6.57 12.79 11.11
C THR A 170 5.32 12.01 10.75
N LEU A 171 4.85 12.12 9.51
CA LEU A 171 3.75 11.33 8.97
C LEU A 171 4.31 10.16 8.15
N ILE A 172 3.97 8.94 8.52
CA ILE A 172 4.29 7.74 7.75
C ILE A 172 3.17 7.43 6.78
N PHE A 173 3.51 7.29 5.50
CA PHE A 173 2.68 6.71 4.46
C PHE A 173 3.09 5.25 4.26
N PHE A 174 2.30 4.34 4.83
CA PHE A 174 2.59 2.91 4.83
C PHE A 174 1.80 2.20 3.74
N ASP A 175 2.47 1.77 2.68
CA ASP A 175 1.86 1.00 1.60
C ASP A 175 1.99 -0.50 1.87
N ALA A 176 0.86 -1.15 2.14
CA ALA A 176 0.74 -2.57 2.43
C ALA A 176 0.06 -3.35 1.30
N ALA A 177 0.23 -2.93 0.03
CA ALA A 177 -0.44 -3.56 -1.10
C ALA A 177 -0.10 -5.06 -1.28
N TYR A 178 1.01 -5.52 -0.71
CA TYR A 178 1.46 -6.92 -0.77
C TYR A 178 1.29 -7.69 0.55
N GLU A 179 0.56 -7.16 1.53
CA GLU A 179 0.43 -7.77 2.86
C GLU A 179 -0.13 -9.22 2.82
N ALA A 180 -1.00 -9.51 1.87
CA ALA A 180 -1.60 -10.84 1.72
C ALA A 180 -0.58 -11.95 1.38
N TYR A 181 0.62 -11.58 0.94
CA TYR A 181 1.71 -12.51 0.61
C TYR A 181 2.61 -12.85 1.79
N ILE A 182 2.47 -12.15 2.92
CA ILE A 182 3.30 -12.36 4.11
C ILE A 182 3.12 -13.78 4.66
N ARG A 183 4.25 -14.44 4.97
CA ARG A 183 4.31 -15.83 5.48
C ARG A 183 4.95 -15.94 6.85
N GLU A 184 5.78 -14.97 7.25
CA GLU A 184 6.52 -14.99 8.51
C GLU A 184 5.75 -14.25 9.60
N ASP A 185 5.68 -14.82 10.79
CA ASP A 185 4.84 -14.35 11.90
C ASP A 185 5.33 -13.02 12.52
N ASP A 186 6.62 -12.71 12.41
CA ASP A 186 7.21 -11.48 12.93
C ASP A 186 7.12 -10.28 11.97
N VAL A 187 6.64 -10.52 10.74
CA VAL A 187 6.37 -9.48 9.76
C VAL A 187 4.94 -8.97 9.93
N PRO A 188 4.74 -7.67 10.22
CA PRO A 188 3.40 -7.14 10.45
C PRO A 188 2.61 -7.05 9.14
N HIS A 189 1.33 -7.40 9.19
CA HIS A 189 0.38 -7.22 8.10
C HIS A 189 -0.20 -5.80 8.05
N SER A 190 -0.11 -5.06 9.15
CA SER A 190 -0.56 -3.70 9.28
C SER A 190 0.41 -2.91 10.15
N ILE A 191 0.65 -1.65 9.80
CA ILE A 191 1.44 -0.77 10.68
C ILE A 191 0.76 -0.57 12.04
N TYR A 192 -0.57 -0.72 12.10
CA TYR A 192 -1.34 -0.56 13.35
C TYR A 192 -1.19 -1.73 14.32
N GLU A 193 -0.48 -2.80 13.96
CA GLU A 193 0.02 -3.78 14.92
C GLU A 193 1.10 -3.17 15.84
N ILE A 194 1.69 -2.05 15.45
CA ILE A 194 2.68 -1.31 16.23
C ILE A 194 1.98 -0.24 17.08
N LYS A 195 2.18 -0.32 18.40
CA LYS A 195 1.60 0.64 19.34
C LYS A 195 2.02 2.08 19.00
N GLY A 196 1.04 2.97 18.90
CA GLY A 196 1.24 4.39 18.60
C GLY A 196 1.11 4.74 17.13
N ALA A 197 1.12 3.76 16.21
CA ALA A 197 1.05 4.01 14.77
C ALA A 197 -0.20 4.79 14.33
N LYS A 198 -1.32 4.64 15.00
CA LYS A 198 -2.54 5.42 14.71
C LYS A 198 -2.37 6.94 14.85
N ARG A 199 -1.36 7.38 15.60
CA ARG A 199 -1.06 8.80 15.80
C ARG A 199 -0.08 9.38 14.79
N CYS A 200 0.54 8.54 13.95
CA CYS A 200 1.58 8.99 13.01
C CYS A 200 1.53 8.33 11.64
N ALA A 201 0.59 7.44 11.35
CA ALA A 201 0.60 6.70 10.09
C ALA A 201 -0.76 6.64 9.39
N ILE A 202 -0.71 6.74 8.05
CA ILE A 202 -1.79 6.40 7.11
C ILE A 202 -1.39 5.10 6.42
N GLU A 203 -2.33 4.15 6.29
CA GLU A 203 -2.08 2.87 5.64
C GLU A 203 -2.87 2.76 4.33
N PHE A 204 -2.19 2.35 3.26
CA PHE A 204 -2.79 2.12 1.95
C PHE A 204 -2.88 0.62 1.67
N ARG A 205 -4.05 0.17 1.22
CA ARG A 205 -4.37 -1.21 0.90
C ARG A 205 -4.91 -1.35 -0.52
N SER A 206 -4.69 -2.50 -1.13
CA SER A 206 -5.15 -2.74 -2.50
C SER A 206 -5.63 -4.17 -2.70
N PHE A 207 -6.78 -4.34 -3.32
CA PHE A 207 -7.24 -5.65 -3.78
C PHE A 207 -6.57 -6.07 -5.10
N SER A 208 -5.82 -5.17 -5.74
CA SER A 208 -5.13 -5.44 -7.00
C SER A 208 -4.23 -6.67 -6.93
N LYS A 209 -3.47 -6.80 -5.84
CA LYS A 209 -2.52 -7.91 -5.66
C LYS A 209 -3.11 -9.06 -4.87
N THR A 210 -4.00 -8.76 -3.93
CA THR A 210 -4.69 -9.76 -3.10
C THR A 210 -5.63 -10.64 -3.94
N ALA A 211 -6.42 -10.04 -4.82
CA ALA A 211 -7.51 -10.74 -5.53
C ALA A 211 -7.56 -10.46 -7.04
N GLY A 212 -6.49 -9.92 -7.64
CA GLY A 212 -6.44 -9.69 -9.09
C GLY A 212 -7.22 -8.47 -9.58
N PHE A 213 -7.55 -7.52 -8.73
CA PHE A 213 -8.36 -6.33 -9.07
C PHE A 213 -7.59 -5.25 -9.86
N THR A 214 -6.52 -5.62 -10.56
CA THR A 214 -5.71 -4.66 -11.34
C THR A 214 -6.50 -3.94 -12.42
N GLY A 215 -7.49 -4.59 -13.04
CA GLY A 215 -8.38 -4.01 -14.05
C GLY A 215 -9.74 -3.57 -13.50
N VAL A 216 -10.19 -4.13 -12.36
CA VAL A 216 -11.50 -3.83 -11.75
C VAL A 216 -11.44 -2.59 -10.87
N ARG A 217 -10.29 -2.31 -10.28
CA ARG A 217 -9.96 -1.12 -9.51
C ARG A 217 -10.69 -1.01 -8.17
N CYS A 218 -10.11 -1.58 -7.11
CA CYS A 218 -10.56 -1.40 -5.74
C CYS A 218 -9.39 -1.50 -4.74
N GLY A 219 -9.45 -0.70 -3.71
CA GLY A 219 -8.57 -0.69 -2.56
C GLY A 219 -9.18 0.14 -1.46
N TYR A 220 -8.41 0.43 -0.42
CA TYR A 220 -8.84 1.32 0.64
C TYR A 220 -7.67 1.98 1.34
N THR A 221 -7.94 3.11 1.97
CA THR A 221 -6.99 3.87 2.78
C THR A 221 -7.51 3.96 4.21
N VAL A 222 -6.64 3.75 5.17
CA VAL A 222 -6.94 3.91 6.59
C VAL A 222 -6.35 5.22 7.08
N VAL A 223 -7.20 6.12 7.55
CA VAL A 223 -6.79 7.38 8.16
C VAL A 223 -7.35 7.45 9.58
N PRO A 224 -6.55 7.16 10.60
CA PRO A 224 -7.02 7.10 11.98
C PRO A 224 -7.54 8.45 12.48
N LYS A 225 -8.57 8.42 13.34
CA LYS A 225 -9.10 9.62 14.02
C LYS A 225 -8.10 10.25 14.98
N GLU A 226 -7.20 9.43 15.54
CA GLU A 226 -6.12 9.88 16.43
C GLU A 226 -5.03 10.68 15.68
N LEU A 227 -4.98 10.59 14.35
CA LEU A 227 -3.95 11.24 13.55
C LEU A 227 -4.25 12.73 13.41
N THR A 228 -3.32 13.53 13.89
CA THR A 228 -3.34 14.99 13.73
C THR A 228 -2.05 15.50 13.12
N ALA A 229 -2.11 16.66 12.48
CA ALA A 229 -0.96 17.36 11.95
C ALA A 229 -0.99 18.83 12.39
N ALA A 230 0.18 19.46 12.47
CA ALA A 230 0.28 20.86 12.82
C ALA A 230 0.03 21.76 11.60
N THR A 231 -0.75 22.83 11.78
CA THR A 231 -0.84 23.95 10.86
C THR A 231 0.38 24.87 11.01
N LEU A 232 0.47 25.90 10.16
CA LEU A 232 1.54 26.92 10.23
C LEU A 232 1.62 27.63 11.57
N ASP A 233 0.46 27.86 12.18
CA ASP A 233 0.33 28.57 13.47
C ASP A 233 0.56 27.61 14.66
N GLY A 234 0.86 26.32 14.40
CA GLY A 234 1.08 25.30 15.42
C GLY A 234 -0.20 24.66 15.98
N GLU A 235 -1.37 25.00 15.43
CA GLU A 235 -2.64 24.37 15.80
C GLU A 235 -2.68 22.92 15.30
N ARG A 236 -3.27 22.02 16.09
CA ARG A 236 -3.43 20.61 15.68
C ARG A 236 -4.77 20.38 15.00
N VAL A 237 -4.74 19.84 13.80
CA VAL A 237 -5.94 19.53 13.00
C VAL A 237 -6.04 18.04 12.71
N SER A 238 -7.25 17.53 12.59
CA SER A 238 -7.49 16.14 12.27
C SER A 238 -7.20 15.84 10.79
N VAL A 239 -6.23 14.97 10.52
CA VAL A 239 -5.92 14.53 9.16
C VAL A 239 -7.07 13.71 8.57
N ASN A 240 -7.78 12.91 9.39
CA ASN A 240 -8.97 12.18 8.96
C ASN A 240 -10.05 13.13 8.40
N LYS A 241 -10.34 14.24 9.09
CA LYS A 241 -11.33 15.22 8.62
C LYS A 241 -10.89 15.91 7.33
N LEU A 242 -9.60 16.24 7.20
CA LEU A 242 -9.05 16.84 5.97
C LEU A 242 -9.16 15.87 4.79
N TRP A 243 -8.78 14.62 5.00
CA TRP A 243 -8.88 13.59 3.96
C TRP A 243 -10.33 13.32 3.56
N ASN A 244 -11.23 13.19 4.53
CA ASN A 244 -12.65 13.03 4.24
C ASN A 244 -13.19 14.21 3.38
N ARG A 245 -12.83 15.46 3.74
CA ARG A 245 -13.22 16.63 2.96
C ARG A 245 -12.68 16.59 1.54
N ARG A 246 -11.41 16.18 1.36
CA ARG A 246 -10.80 16.02 0.04
C ARG A 246 -11.56 14.96 -0.78
N GLN A 247 -11.82 13.79 -0.20
CA GLN A 247 -12.51 12.71 -0.88
C GLN A 247 -13.92 13.10 -1.31
N CYS A 248 -14.72 13.65 -0.41
CA CYS A 248 -16.07 14.12 -0.73
C CYS A 248 -16.11 15.28 -1.77
N THR A 249 -14.98 15.98 -1.97
CA THR A 249 -14.89 17.07 -2.94
C THR A 249 -14.46 16.60 -4.34
N LYS A 250 -13.58 15.60 -4.41
CA LYS A 250 -12.90 15.21 -5.67
C LYS A 250 -13.16 13.78 -6.11
N PHE A 251 -13.94 13.00 -5.36
CA PHE A 251 -14.16 11.59 -5.63
C PHE A 251 -15.59 11.18 -5.27
N ASN A 252 -16.26 10.49 -6.17
CA ASN A 252 -17.64 10.01 -5.99
C ASN A 252 -17.74 8.57 -5.52
N GLY A 253 -16.64 7.98 -5.09
CA GLY A 253 -16.59 6.59 -4.64
C GLY A 253 -16.33 5.58 -5.77
N THR A 254 -15.92 4.39 -5.36
CA THR A 254 -15.80 3.23 -6.24
C THR A 254 -17.19 2.67 -6.54
N SER A 255 -17.39 2.09 -7.73
CA SER A 255 -18.68 1.58 -8.14
C SER A 255 -19.25 0.51 -7.19
N TYR A 256 -20.58 0.49 -7.05
CA TYR A 256 -21.29 -0.53 -6.29
C TYR A 256 -20.91 -1.95 -6.70
N ILE A 257 -20.88 -2.19 -8.03
CA ILE A 257 -20.54 -3.50 -8.61
C ILE A 257 -19.14 -3.96 -8.18
N THR A 258 -18.18 -3.07 -8.25
CA THR A 258 -16.80 -3.34 -7.84
C THR A 258 -16.69 -3.62 -6.34
N GLN A 259 -17.38 -2.85 -5.50
CA GLN A 259 -17.36 -3.05 -4.05
C GLN A 259 -18.02 -4.36 -3.64
N ARG A 260 -19.11 -4.81 -4.30
CA ARG A 260 -19.70 -6.14 -4.10
C ARG A 260 -18.73 -7.27 -4.49
N GLY A 261 -18.00 -7.08 -5.57
CA GLY A 261 -16.92 -8.02 -5.94
C GLY A 261 -15.83 -8.08 -4.88
N ALA A 262 -15.41 -6.94 -4.35
CA ALA A 262 -14.39 -6.87 -3.30
C ALA A 262 -14.87 -7.50 -1.97
N GLU A 263 -16.13 -7.28 -1.56
CA GLU A 263 -16.71 -7.91 -0.38
C GLU A 263 -16.64 -9.44 -0.45
N ALA A 264 -16.86 -10.01 -1.65
CA ALA A 264 -16.88 -11.46 -1.84
C ALA A 264 -15.57 -12.17 -1.49
N ILE A 265 -14.44 -11.47 -1.48
CA ILE A 265 -13.15 -12.08 -1.06
C ILE A 265 -13.13 -12.48 0.42
N TYR A 266 -13.99 -11.89 1.24
CA TYR A 266 -14.09 -12.15 2.67
C TYR A 266 -15.04 -13.31 3.01
N THR A 267 -15.79 -13.84 2.04
CA THR A 267 -16.56 -15.08 2.21
C THR A 267 -15.62 -16.28 2.36
N ALA A 268 -16.15 -17.41 2.87
CA ALA A 268 -15.35 -18.64 2.98
C ALA A 268 -14.81 -19.10 1.61
N GLU A 269 -15.64 -19.05 0.58
CA GLU A 269 -15.26 -19.38 -0.80
C GLU A 269 -14.21 -18.39 -1.34
N GLY A 270 -14.44 -17.07 -1.19
CA GLY A 270 -13.53 -16.04 -1.63
C GLY A 270 -12.14 -16.16 -0.99
N LYS A 271 -12.09 -16.36 0.32
CA LYS A 271 -10.84 -16.58 1.06
C LYS A 271 -10.07 -17.79 0.55
N ALA A 272 -10.75 -18.91 0.28
CA ALA A 272 -10.11 -20.11 -0.26
C ALA A 272 -9.54 -19.87 -1.66
N GLN A 273 -10.26 -19.18 -2.53
CA GLN A 273 -9.83 -18.87 -3.90
C GLN A 273 -8.68 -17.87 -3.91
N VAL A 274 -8.73 -16.83 -3.08
CA VAL A 274 -7.63 -15.86 -2.88
C VAL A 274 -6.39 -16.58 -2.39
N LYS A 275 -6.52 -17.41 -1.35
CA LYS A 275 -5.39 -18.18 -0.81
C LYS A 275 -4.74 -19.06 -1.88
N ALA A 276 -5.52 -19.78 -2.67
CA ALA A 276 -5.00 -20.63 -3.74
C ALA A 276 -4.22 -19.84 -4.80
N THR A 277 -4.68 -18.64 -5.15
CA THR A 277 -3.99 -17.75 -6.07
C THR A 277 -2.67 -17.21 -5.50
N ILE A 278 -2.69 -16.79 -4.24
CA ILE A 278 -1.48 -16.31 -3.56
C ILE A 278 -0.47 -17.45 -3.39
N ASP A 279 -0.91 -18.64 -3.02
CA ASP A 279 -0.05 -19.82 -2.91
C ASP A 279 0.62 -20.15 -4.25
N TYR A 280 -0.10 -20.04 -5.37
CA TYR A 280 0.45 -20.20 -6.71
C TYR A 280 1.58 -19.20 -7.00
N TYR A 281 1.39 -17.91 -6.70
CA TYR A 281 2.44 -16.91 -6.91
C TYR A 281 3.65 -17.13 -6.00
N MET A 282 3.41 -17.49 -4.76
CA MET A 282 4.51 -17.75 -3.80
C MET A 282 5.27 -19.03 -4.13
N GLU A 283 4.62 -20.05 -4.69
CA GLU A 283 5.31 -21.25 -5.19
C GLU A 283 6.19 -20.91 -6.41
N ASN A 284 5.71 -20.08 -7.33
CA ASN A 284 6.54 -19.59 -8.43
C ASN A 284 7.76 -18.81 -7.92
N ALA A 285 7.57 -17.94 -6.92
CA ALA A 285 8.67 -17.21 -6.29
C ALA A 285 9.68 -18.16 -5.63
N ARG A 286 9.21 -19.19 -4.93
CA ARG A 286 10.07 -20.21 -4.31
C ARG A 286 10.91 -20.93 -5.37
N ILE A 287 10.29 -21.43 -6.44
CA ILE A 287 10.96 -22.15 -7.53
C ILE A 287 12.04 -21.26 -8.18
N MET A 288 11.69 -20.02 -8.50
CA MET A 288 12.64 -19.07 -9.10
C MET A 288 13.79 -18.75 -8.13
N ARG A 289 13.50 -18.48 -6.87
CA ARG A 289 14.49 -18.17 -5.86
C ARG A 289 15.49 -19.31 -5.67
N GLU A 290 14.99 -20.54 -5.48
CA GLU A 290 15.82 -21.73 -5.28
C GLU A 290 16.65 -22.07 -6.54
N GLY A 291 16.04 -21.95 -7.73
CA GLY A 291 16.75 -22.15 -8.99
C GLY A 291 17.89 -21.16 -9.20
N LEU A 292 17.66 -19.88 -8.96
CA LEU A 292 18.69 -18.84 -9.07
C LEU A 292 19.79 -19.03 -8.02
N GLN A 293 19.45 -19.36 -6.78
CA GLN A 293 20.41 -19.66 -5.73
C GLN A 293 21.28 -20.87 -6.08
N SER A 294 20.66 -21.93 -6.62
CA SER A 294 21.39 -23.13 -7.09
C SER A 294 22.33 -22.83 -8.25
N ALA A 295 22.01 -21.83 -9.06
CA ALA A 295 22.87 -21.32 -10.13
C ALA A 295 23.97 -20.35 -9.64
N GLY A 296 24.05 -20.11 -8.33
CA GLY A 296 25.10 -19.31 -7.71
C GLY A 296 24.80 -17.81 -7.61
N PHE A 297 23.57 -17.37 -7.91
CA PHE A 297 23.18 -15.97 -7.73
C PHE A 297 22.87 -15.63 -6.26
N LYS A 298 23.20 -14.39 -5.87
CA LYS A 298 22.71 -13.81 -4.61
C LYS A 298 21.29 -13.28 -4.84
N VAL A 299 20.33 -13.83 -4.12
CA VAL A 299 18.90 -13.59 -4.30
C VAL A 299 18.27 -13.12 -3.01
N TYR A 300 17.42 -12.11 -3.10
CA TYR A 300 16.68 -11.50 -2.02
C TYR A 300 15.18 -11.48 -2.36
N GLY A 301 14.33 -11.27 -1.37
CA GLY A 301 12.87 -11.33 -1.56
C GLY A 301 12.34 -12.74 -1.82
N GLY A 302 11.13 -12.84 -2.36
CA GLY A 302 10.49 -14.12 -2.71
C GLY A 302 10.05 -14.98 -1.50
N VAL A 303 9.95 -14.40 -0.30
CA VAL A 303 9.51 -15.08 0.94
C VAL A 303 8.16 -14.52 1.40
N ASN A 304 8.04 -13.21 1.51
CA ASN A 304 6.82 -12.51 1.93
C ASN A 304 6.19 -11.67 0.80
N ALA A 305 6.69 -11.81 -0.41
CA ALA A 305 6.18 -11.18 -1.62
C ALA A 305 6.63 -11.97 -2.84
N PRO A 306 5.94 -11.86 -3.99
CA PRO A 306 6.32 -12.59 -5.19
C PRO A 306 7.55 -12.01 -5.92
N TYR A 307 8.10 -10.90 -5.44
CA TYR A 307 9.26 -10.26 -6.04
C TYR A 307 10.55 -10.96 -5.69
N ILE A 308 11.37 -11.17 -6.71
CA ILE A 308 12.75 -11.67 -6.61
C ILE A 308 13.69 -10.53 -6.98
N TRP A 309 14.61 -10.22 -6.09
CA TRP A 309 15.66 -9.23 -6.29
C TRP A 309 17.00 -9.95 -6.31
N LEU A 310 17.76 -9.81 -7.37
CA LEU A 310 19.03 -10.49 -7.50
C LEU A 310 20.17 -9.51 -7.84
N LYS A 311 21.39 -9.85 -7.43
CA LYS A 311 22.59 -9.16 -7.86
C LYS A 311 23.05 -9.77 -9.19
N THR A 312 23.12 -8.95 -10.24
CA THR A 312 23.66 -9.35 -11.54
C THR A 312 25.17 -9.58 -11.45
N PRO A 313 25.75 -10.54 -12.22
CA PRO A 313 27.18 -10.85 -12.14
C PRO A 313 28.08 -9.66 -12.45
N ASP A 314 27.73 -8.86 -13.45
CA ASP A 314 28.55 -7.79 -14.01
C ASP A 314 28.15 -6.39 -13.53
N ASN A 315 27.33 -6.29 -12.47
CA ASN A 315 26.70 -5.04 -12.01
C ASN A 315 25.89 -4.32 -13.12
N THR A 316 25.48 -5.04 -14.15
CA THR A 316 24.59 -4.53 -15.19
C THR A 316 23.19 -4.34 -14.64
N ARG A 317 22.45 -3.35 -15.17
CA ARG A 317 21.05 -3.12 -14.80
C ARG A 317 20.16 -4.01 -15.67
N SER A 318 19.10 -4.56 -15.09
CA SER A 318 18.08 -5.32 -15.86
C SER A 318 17.41 -4.48 -16.96
N GLU A 319 17.41 -3.17 -16.83
CA GLU A 319 16.84 -2.23 -17.79
C GLU A 319 17.66 -2.12 -19.08
N GLU A 320 18.94 -2.48 -19.06
CA GLU A 320 19.81 -2.47 -20.25
C GLU A 320 19.46 -3.56 -21.26
N HIS A 321 18.68 -4.58 -20.83
CA HIS A 321 18.23 -5.69 -21.68
C HIS A 321 16.77 -5.57 -22.13
N THR A 322 15.99 -4.60 -21.64
CA THR A 322 14.58 -4.43 -22.01
C THR A 322 14.32 -3.43 -23.13
N SER A 323 15.35 -2.75 -23.63
CA SER A 323 15.23 -1.78 -24.73
C SER A 323 15.27 -2.42 -26.12
N GLU A 324 15.46 -3.73 -26.23
CA GLU A 324 15.56 -4.46 -27.51
C GLU A 324 14.39 -5.43 -27.78
N LEU A 325 13.28 -5.34 -27.02
CA LEU A 325 12.09 -6.17 -27.26
C LEU A 325 10.87 -5.30 -27.62
#